data_4d923e63f4a386e539ec9765180d9cc6
#
_entry.id   4d923e63f4a386e539ec9765180d9cc6
#
_cell.length_a   1.000
_cell.length_b   1.000
_cell.length_c   1.000
_cell.angle_alpha   90.00
_cell.angle_beta   90.00
_cell.angle_gamma   90.00
#
_symmetry.space_group_name_H-M   'P 1'
#
loop_
_entity.id
_entity.type
_entity.pdbx_description
1 polymer ?
#
loop_
_entity_poly.entity_id
_entity_poly.type
_entity_poly.pdbx_seq_one_letter_code
_entity_poly.pdbx_strand_id
1 'polypeptide(L)'
;MKIDFIEKESIFNMLKEDFNCSLKGCSFHDLFIEAGLYEKGYSYENGAVKYCIFHEHFGDFVVKFTTEVFDYCEREYTNYLAAVDAELDYFFPYTDFLGEINGVKFFIQEYAECDNEAISSIWYDTLREDYVSEEDEDEDIINEKIWDMIYDLEDEQRALYCFGNEEKLFDFLDKYCINDLHEGNFGYIGERLVIIDFSGYGQRVREREF
;
A
#
# COMPACT_ATOMS: atom_id res chain seq x y z
N MET A 1 2.89 -2.40 -14.61
CA MET A 1 2.21 -2.21 -15.95
C MET A 1 1.52 -0.86 -15.90
N LYS A 2 1.48 -0.08 -17.01
CA LYS A 2 0.75 1.21 -17.01
C LYS A 2 -0.61 0.99 -17.68
N ILE A 3 -1.68 1.47 -17.05
CA ILE A 3 -3.02 1.44 -17.63
C ILE A 3 -3.08 2.33 -18.88
N ASP A 4 -3.77 1.92 -19.93
CA ASP A 4 -3.97 2.79 -21.08
C ASP A 4 -5.09 3.82 -20.83
N PHE A 5 -5.12 4.86 -21.64
CA PHE A 5 -6.06 5.97 -21.47
C PHE A 5 -7.54 5.52 -21.64
N ILE A 6 -7.81 4.62 -22.58
CA ILE A 6 -9.18 4.15 -22.88
C ILE A 6 -9.71 3.30 -21.72
N GLU A 7 -8.87 2.42 -21.19
CA GLU A 7 -9.21 1.59 -20.05
C GLU A 7 -9.46 2.44 -18.79
N LYS A 8 -8.58 3.40 -18.51
CA LYS A 8 -8.74 4.37 -17.42
C LYS A 8 -10.05 5.16 -17.53
N GLU A 9 -10.38 5.67 -18.71
CA GLU A 9 -11.63 6.40 -18.95
C GLU A 9 -12.86 5.49 -18.78
N SER A 10 -12.78 4.24 -19.20
CA SER A 10 -13.85 3.25 -19.02
C SER A 10 -14.13 2.98 -17.56
N ILE A 11 -13.08 2.72 -16.75
CA ILE A 11 -13.20 2.51 -15.30
C ILE A 11 -13.80 3.76 -14.62
N PHE A 12 -13.32 4.95 -14.98
CA PHE A 12 -13.83 6.18 -14.38
C PHE A 12 -15.32 6.42 -14.69
N ASN A 13 -15.75 6.17 -15.93
CA ASN A 13 -17.15 6.33 -16.32
C ASN A 13 -18.06 5.35 -15.58
N MET A 14 -17.63 4.10 -15.41
CA MET A 14 -18.34 3.11 -14.62
C MET A 14 -18.49 3.56 -13.16
N LEU A 15 -17.42 4.05 -12.54
CA LEU A 15 -17.47 4.59 -11.17
C LEU A 15 -18.42 5.79 -11.07
N LYS A 16 -18.43 6.69 -12.04
CA LYS A 16 -19.35 7.86 -12.04
C LYS A 16 -20.82 7.46 -12.10
N GLU A 17 -21.15 6.41 -12.82
CA GLU A 17 -22.52 5.88 -12.89
C GLU A 17 -22.92 5.22 -11.57
N ASP A 18 -21.99 4.48 -10.96
CA ASP A 18 -22.24 3.68 -9.77
C ASP A 18 -22.16 4.47 -8.46
N PHE A 19 -21.26 5.44 -8.38
CA PHE A 19 -21.07 6.33 -7.21
C PHE A 19 -21.78 7.69 -7.38
N ASN A 20 -23.00 7.71 -7.86
CA ASN A 20 -23.74 8.95 -8.08
C ASN A 20 -24.38 9.54 -6.80
N CYS A 21 -24.24 8.89 -5.65
CA CYS A 21 -24.71 9.35 -4.35
C CYS A 21 -23.69 10.25 -3.63
N SER A 22 -24.12 10.92 -2.54
CA SER A 22 -23.20 11.74 -1.75
C SER A 22 -22.21 10.87 -0.97
N LEU A 23 -20.91 10.99 -1.27
CA LEU A 23 -19.84 10.22 -0.63
C LEU A 23 -19.37 10.84 0.71
N LYS A 24 -19.67 12.13 0.95
CA LYS A 24 -19.19 12.83 2.15
C LYS A 24 -20.07 12.54 3.36
N GLY A 25 -19.43 12.00 4.40
CA GLY A 25 -20.05 11.83 5.72
C GLY A 25 -20.86 10.55 5.92
N CYS A 26 -20.91 9.65 4.93
CA CYS A 26 -21.45 8.31 5.09
C CYS A 26 -20.33 7.35 5.51
N SER A 27 -20.66 6.34 6.32
CA SER A 27 -19.76 5.22 6.45
C SER A 27 -19.67 4.51 5.11
N PHE A 28 -18.50 4.05 4.74
CA PHE A 28 -18.31 3.37 3.46
C PHE A 28 -19.15 2.10 3.34
N HIS A 29 -19.33 1.39 4.43
CA HIS A 29 -20.19 0.21 4.48
C HIS A 29 -21.64 0.53 4.12
N ASP A 30 -22.20 1.59 4.70
CA ASP A 30 -23.57 2.04 4.39
C ASP A 30 -23.70 2.45 2.91
N LEU A 31 -22.68 3.13 2.39
CA LEU A 31 -22.59 3.52 0.99
C LEU A 31 -22.61 2.31 0.04
N PHE A 32 -21.85 1.26 0.37
CA PHE A 32 -21.80 0.03 -0.44
C PHE A 32 -23.16 -0.66 -0.48
N ILE A 33 -23.89 -0.68 0.64
CA ILE A 33 -25.23 -1.26 0.72
C ILE A 33 -26.25 -0.36 0.01
N GLU A 34 -26.26 0.95 0.30
CA GLU A 34 -27.24 1.88 -0.26
C GLU A 34 -27.11 2.07 -1.78
N ALA A 35 -25.88 2.07 -2.31
CA ALA A 35 -25.63 2.13 -3.74
C ALA A 35 -25.75 0.76 -4.46
N GLY A 36 -25.95 -0.32 -3.70
CA GLY A 36 -26.02 -1.69 -4.26
C GLY A 36 -24.73 -2.13 -4.95
N LEU A 37 -23.56 -1.72 -4.43
CA LEU A 37 -22.30 -1.98 -5.09
C LEU A 37 -21.91 -3.46 -5.05
N TYR A 38 -22.31 -4.20 -4.01
CA TYR A 38 -22.11 -5.65 -3.95
C TYR A 38 -22.85 -6.37 -5.10
N GLU A 39 -24.09 -5.98 -5.39
CA GLU A 39 -24.89 -6.56 -6.48
C GLU A 39 -24.33 -6.21 -7.87
N LYS A 40 -23.53 -5.12 -7.95
CA LYS A 40 -22.82 -4.71 -9.16
C LYS A 40 -21.44 -5.36 -9.31
N GLY A 41 -21.05 -6.24 -8.40
CA GLY A 41 -19.79 -7.00 -8.46
C GLY A 41 -18.59 -6.32 -7.83
N TYR A 42 -18.81 -5.23 -7.07
CA TYR A 42 -17.71 -4.62 -6.32
C TYR A 42 -17.45 -5.38 -5.01
N SER A 43 -16.19 -5.47 -4.64
CA SER A 43 -15.75 -5.78 -3.29
C SER A 43 -14.82 -4.67 -2.79
N TYR A 44 -14.58 -4.62 -1.48
CA TYR A 44 -13.68 -3.63 -0.91
C TYR A 44 -12.91 -4.15 0.28
N GLU A 45 -11.76 -3.56 0.48
CA GLU A 45 -11.00 -3.60 1.71
C GLU A 45 -10.85 -2.18 2.26
N ASN A 46 -10.90 -2.03 3.56
CA ASN A 46 -10.71 -0.76 4.24
C ASN A 46 -9.54 -0.85 5.22
N GLY A 47 -8.56 0.03 5.03
CA GLY A 47 -7.58 0.36 6.05
C GLY A 47 -8.14 1.42 7.02
N ALA A 48 -7.27 1.94 7.88
CA ALA A 48 -7.65 2.95 8.87
C ALA A 48 -8.19 4.25 8.25
N VAL A 49 -7.73 4.63 7.06
CA VAL A 49 -8.00 5.94 6.43
C VAL A 49 -8.25 5.89 4.92
N LYS A 50 -8.04 4.74 4.29
CA LYS A 50 -8.18 4.54 2.85
C LYS A 50 -9.13 3.39 2.55
N TYR A 51 -9.87 3.51 1.48
CA TYR A 51 -10.69 2.45 0.90
C TYR A 51 -10.04 1.95 -0.38
N CYS A 52 -10.00 0.64 -0.53
CA CYS A 52 -9.54 -0.05 -1.73
C CYS A 52 -10.70 -0.85 -2.28
N ILE A 53 -11.16 -0.54 -3.50
CA ILE A 53 -12.25 -1.24 -4.15
C ILE A 53 -11.74 -2.07 -5.31
N PHE A 54 -12.38 -3.21 -5.48
CA PHE A 54 -12.07 -4.20 -6.50
C PHE A 54 -13.29 -4.45 -7.36
N HIS A 55 -13.06 -4.68 -8.64
CA HIS A 55 -14.09 -5.10 -9.59
C HIS A 55 -13.43 -5.84 -10.76
N GLU A 56 -14.12 -6.82 -11.35
CA GLU A 56 -13.57 -7.63 -12.46
C GLU A 56 -13.12 -6.78 -13.68
N HIS A 57 -13.78 -5.64 -13.92
CA HIS A 57 -13.42 -4.73 -15.02
C HIS A 57 -12.15 -3.90 -14.74
N PHE A 58 -11.62 -3.94 -13.52
CA PHE A 58 -10.36 -3.26 -13.21
C PHE A 58 -9.13 -4.08 -13.62
N GLY A 59 -9.33 -5.38 -13.96
CA GLY A 59 -8.23 -6.27 -14.32
C GLY A 59 -7.20 -6.38 -13.19
N ASP A 60 -5.95 -6.04 -13.52
CA ASP A 60 -4.82 -6.07 -12.58
C ASP A 60 -4.69 -4.78 -11.76
N PHE A 61 -5.78 -4.02 -11.60
CA PHE A 61 -5.79 -2.78 -10.86
C PHE A 61 -6.82 -2.78 -9.74
N VAL A 62 -6.58 -1.89 -8.78
CA VAL A 62 -7.51 -1.53 -7.70
C VAL A 62 -7.77 -0.03 -7.75
N VAL A 63 -8.90 0.39 -7.23
CA VAL A 63 -9.20 1.81 -7.10
C VAL A 63 -9.19 2.20 -5.63
N LYS A 64 -8.40 3.22 -5.31
CA LYS A 64 -8.25 3.76 -3.95
C LYS A 64 -8.89 5.14 -3.83
N PHE A 65 -9.50 5.42 -2.69
CA PHE A 65 -9.99 6.75 -2.32
C PHE A 65 -10.11 6.89 -0.81
N THR A 66 -10.33 8.11 -0.35
CA THR A 66 -10.65 8.42 1.05
C THR A 66 -11.80 9.41 1.13
N THR A 67 -12.60 9.30 2.19
CA THR A 67 -13.65 10.29 2.53
C THR A 67 -13.21 11.24 3.65
N GLU A 68 -11.99 11.06 4.13
CA GLU A 68 -11.37 11.87 5.17
C GLU A 68 -10.98 13.26 4.66
N VAL A 69 -10.78 14.20 5.60
CA VAL A 69 -10.33 15.58 5.29
C VAL A 69 -8.92 15.60 4.70
N PHE A 70 -8.07 14.69 5.16
CA PHE A 70 -6.72 14.53 4.64
C PHE A 70 -6.70 13.43 3.59
N ASP A 71 -6.32 13.78 2.36
CA ASP A 71 -6.31 12.85 1.25
C ASP A 71 -5.00 12.04 1.20
N TYR A 72 -5.01 10.91 1.89
CA TYR A 72 -3.88 9.97 1.90
C TYR A 72 -3.64 9.31 0.53
N CYS A 73 -4.69 9.15 -0.28
CA CYS A 73 -4.53 8.58 -1.62
C CYS A 73 -3.89 9.58 -2.58
N GLU A 74 -4.22 10.88 -2.48
CA GLU A 74 -3.53 11.93 -3.25
C GLU A 74 -2.05 12.02 -2.86
N ARG A 75 -1.76 11.82 -1.58
CA ARG A 75 -0.38 11.82 -1.11
C ARG A 75 0.40 10.62 -1.63
N GLU A 76 -0.20 9.44 -1.61
CA GLU A 76 0.38 8.22 -2.19
C GLU A 76 0.68 8.43 -3.69
N TYR A 77 -0.26 9.00 -4.44
CA TYR A 77 -0.04 9.39 -5.83
C TYR A 77 1.11 10.40 -6.00
N THR A 78 1.18 11.43 -5.16
CA THR A 78 2.26 12.42 -5.20
C THR A 78 3.62 11.79 -4.88
N ASN A 79 3.68 10.89 -3.91
CA ASN A 79 4.88 10.14 -3.58
C ASN A 79 5.29 9.22 -4.74
N TYR A 80 4.32 8.58 -5.41
CA TYR A 80 4.59 7.80 -6.61
C TYR A 80 5.23 8.63 -7.73
N LEU A 81 4.69 9.81 -8.03
CA LEU A 81 5.29 10.71 -9.04
C LEU A 81 6.72 11.11 -8.66
N ALA A 82 6.96 11.36 -7.38
CA ALA A 82 8.30 11.66 -6.89
C ALA A 82 9.25 10.45 -6.98
N ALA A 83 8.74 9.22 -6.79
CA ALA A 83 9.51 8.00 -7.00
C ALA A 83 9.86 7.80 -8.47
N VAL A 84 8.94 8.10 -9.40
CA VAL A 84 9.22 8.10 -10.84
C VAL A 84 10.33 9.09 -11.20
N ASP A 85 10.27 10.31 -10.68
CA ASP A 85 11.29 11.35 -10.91
C ASP A 85 12.67 10.96 -10.32
N ALA A 86 12.67 10.16 -9.25
CA ALA A 86 13.88 9.64 -8.61
C ALA A 86 14.38 8.31 -9.21
N GLU A 87 13.69 7.75 -10.21
CA GLU A 87 13.96 6.42 -10.79
C GLU A 87 13.83 5.28 -9.77
N LEU A 88 12.87 5.40 -8.84
CA LEU A 88 12.55 4.45 -7.77
C LEU A 88 11.16 3.82 -7.93
N ASP A 89 10.46 4.07 -9.03
CA ASP A 89 9.12 3.55 -9.29
C ASP A 89 9.05 2.01 -9.34
N TYR A 90 10.18 1.36 -9.45
CA TYR A 90 10.28 -0.10 -9.35
C TYR A 90 9.86 -0.64 -7.96
N PHE A 91 10.06 0.13 -6.90
CA PHE A 91 9.74 -0.27 -5.53
C PHE A 91 8.28 0.00 -5.13
N PHE A 92 7.50 0.59 -6.01
CA PHE A 92 6.11 0.99 -5.76
C PHE A 92 5.19 0.47 -6.87
N PRO A 93 3.91 0.15 -6.57
CA PRO A 93 2.94 -0.15 -7.62
C PRO A 93 2.67 1.12 -8.45
N TYR A 94 2.47 0.94 -9.75
CA TYR A 94 1.99 2.05 -10.58
C TYR A 94 0.74 2.66 -9.97
N THR A 95 0.72 3.99 -9.84
CA THR A 95 -0.39 4.73 -9.25
C THR A 95 -0.70 5.94 -10.09
N ASP A 96 -1.98 6.18 -10.41
CA ASP A 96 -2.40 7.34 -11.21
C ASP A 96 -3.72 7.93 -10.70
N PHE A 97 -3.92 9.23 -10.96
CA PHE A 97 -5.17 9.90 -10.66
C PHE A 97 -6.24 9.50 -11.66
N LEU A 98 -7.34 8.94 -11.20
CA LEU A 98 -8.43 8.45 -12.04
C LEU A 98 -9.45 9.56 -12.34
N GLY A 99 -9.83 10.35 -11.34
CA GLY A 99 -10.77 11.44 -11.46
C GLY A 99 -11.42 11.83 -10.12
N GLU A 100 -12.40 12.73 -10.18
CA GLU A 100 -13.14 13.20 -9.00
C GLU A 100 -14.65 12.97 -9.19
N ILE A 101 -15.32 12.41 -8.19
CA ILE A 101 -16.76 12.17 -8.14
C ILE A 101 -17.29 12.76 -6.84
N ASN A 102 -18.21 13.71 -6.93
CA ASN A 102 -18.87 14.35 -5.78
C ASN A 102 -17.89 14.92 -4.74
N GLY A 103 -16.72 15.42 -5.19
CA GLY A 103 -15.69 16.01 -4.33
C GLY A 103 -14.81 14.99 -3.63
N VAL A 104 -14.85 13.72 -4.03
CA VAL A 104 -13.92 12.66 -3.62
C VAL A 104 -13.04 12.28 -4.80
N LYS A 105 -11.73 12.26 -4.58
CA LYS A 105 -10.74 11.88 -5.58
C LYS A 105 -10.55 10.38 -5.58
N PHE A 106 -10.49 9.81 -6.77
CA PHE A 106 -10.24 8.39 -7.01
C PHE A 106 -8.89 8.22 -7.68
N PHE A 107 -8.14 7.22 -7.24
CA PHE A 107 -6.83 6.86 -7.77
C PHE A 107 -6.86 5.40 -8.17
N ILE A 108 -6.20 5.08 -9.27
CA ILE A 108 -6.02 3.71 -9.72
C ILE A 108 -4.60 3.27 -9.40
N GLN A 109 -4.46 2.06 -8.87
CA GLN A 109 -3.17 1.49 -8.51
C GLN A 109 -3.07 0.06 -9.05
N GLU A 110 -1.88 -0.32 -9.52
CA GLU A 110 -1.59 -1.70 -9.89
C GLU A 110 -1.78 -2.62 -8.68
N TYR A 111 -2.53 -3.71 -8.85
CA TYR A 111 -2.79 -4.64 -7.77
C TYR A 111 -1.52 -5.38 -7.39
N ALA A 112 -1.21 -5.39 -6.11
CA ALA A 112 -0.15 -6.18 -5.54
C ALA A 112 -0.78 -7.19 -4.55
N GLU A 113 -0.43 -8.44 -4.70
CA GLU A 113 -0.88 -9.51 -3.81
C GLU A 113 -0.13 -9.43 -2.48
N CYS A 114 -0.86 -9.23 -1.38
CA CYS A 114 -0.29 -9.22 -0.04
C CYS A 114 -0.14 -10.66 0.45
N ASP A 115 1.08 -11.07 0.73
CA ASP A 115 1.42 -12.35 1.35
C ASP A 115 2.26 -12.12 2.61
N ASN A 116 1.57 -11.94 3.73
CA ASN A 116 2.19 -11.65 5.02
C ASN A 116 3.14 -12.78 5.47
N GLU A 117 2.82 -14.04 5.14
CA GLU A 117 3.65 -15.19 5.47
C GLU A 117 4.95 -15.15 4.67
N ALA A 118 4.88 -14.89 3.36
CA ALA A 118 6.07 -14.76 2.53
C ALA A 118 6.96 -13.59 2.97
N ILE A 119 6.38 -12.44 3.30
CA ILE A 119 7.13 -11.27 3.82
C ILE A 119 7.81 -11.60 5.15
N SER A 120 7.07 -12.17 6.10
CA SER A 120 7.63 -12.55 7.40
C SER A 120 8.72 -13.62 7.26
N SER A 121 8.62 -14.51 6.26
CA SER A 121 9.67 -15.50 5.97
C SER A 121 10.97 -14.86 5.49
N ILE A 122 10.91 -13.78 4.69
CA ILE A 122 12.12 -13.03 4.28
C ILE A 122 12.87 -12.52 5.52
N TRP A 123 12.16 -11.92 6.47
CA TRP A 123 12.75 -11.41 7.71
C TRP A 123 13.28 -12.54 8.59
N TYR A 124 12.49 -13.62 8.70
CA TYR A 124 12.89 -14.80 9.47
C TYR A 124 14.17 -15.41 8.94
N ASP A 125 14.25 -15.69 7.64
CA ASP A 125 15.42 -16.33 7.03
C ASP A 125 16.68 -15.45 7.18
N THR A 126 16.54 -14.13 6.97
CA THR A 126 17.65 -13.18 7.12
C THR A 126 18.15 -13.14 8.56
N LEU A 127 17.25 -13.01 9.54
CA LEU A 127 17.63 -12.99 10.96
C LEU A 127 18.21 -14.34 11.42
N ARG A 128 17.68 -15.43 10.88
CA ARG A 128 18.20 -16.77 11.18
C ARG A 128 19.64 -16.94 10.67
N GLU A 129 19.94 -16.49 9.46
CA GLU A 129 21.31 -16.53 8.92
C GLU A 129 22.27 -15.70 9.77
N ASP A 130 21.84 -14.55 10.27
CA ASP A 130 22.66 -13.68 11.12
C ASP A 130 22.83 -14.22 12.54
N TYR A 131 21.82 -14.91 13.08
CA TYR A 131 21.75 -15.30 14.49
C TYR A 131 22.31 -16.68 14.78
N VAL A 132 22.17 -17.65 13.86
CA VAL A 132 22.65 -19.03 14.09
C VAL A 132 24.17 -19.09 13.97
N SER A 133 24.85 -18.81 15.08
CA SER A 133 26.22 -19.26 15.32
C SER A 133 26.18 -20.77 15.64
N GLU A 134 27.18 -21.49 15.20
CA GLU A 134 27.32 -22.98 15.19
C GLU A 134 27.24 -23.68 16.56
N GLU A 135 26.64 -23.09 17.60
CA GLU A 135 26.52 -23.69 18.92
C GLU A 135 25.09 -24.22 19.14
N ASP A 136 25.01 -25.51 19.48
CA ASP A 136 23.87 -26.38 19.74
C ASP A 136 22.78 -25.76 20.67
N GLU A 137 22.04 -24.76 20.22
CA GLU A 137 20.78 -24.35 20.86
C GLU A 137 19.62 -25.20 20.32
N ASP A 138 18.61 -25.43 21.17
CA ASP A 138 17.37 -26.09 20.80
C ASP A 138 16.65 -25.29 19.71
N GLU A 139 16.24 -25.93 18.64
CA GLU A 139 15.58 -25.32 17.46
C GLU A 139 14.33 -24.52 17.87
N ASP A 140 13.57 -25.00 18.84
CA ASP A 140 12.38 -24.29 19.32
C ASP A 140 12.74 -22.98 20.03
N ILE A 141 13.86 -22.95 20.76
CA ILE A 141 14.37 -21.74 21.41
C ILE A 141 14.88 -20.73 20.38
N ILE A 142 15.56 -21.22 19.35
CA ILE A 142 16.04 -20.36 18.24
C ILE A 142 14.83 -19.71 17.54
N ASN A 143 13.81 -20.50 17.20
CA ASN A 143 12.62 -20.01 16.53
C ASN A 143 11.89 -18.93 17.36
N GLU A 144 11.70 -19.16 18.68
CA GLU A 144 11.08 -18.17 19.57
C GLU A 144 11.85 -16.85 19.58
N LYS A 145 13.18 -16.91 19.69
CA LYS A 145 14.02 -15.70 19.70
C LYS A 145 13.97 -14.94 18.37
N ILE A 146 13.96 -15.63 17.22
CA ILE A 146 13.88 -14.98 15.91
C ILE A 146 12.54 -14.27 15.76
N TRP A 147 11.43 -14.90 16.18
CA TRP A 147 10.12 -14.24 16.12
C TRP A 147 10.05 -13.02 17.05
N ASP A 148 10.63 -13.06 18.24
CA ASP A 148 10.73 -11.88 19.09
C ASP A 148 11.52 -10.76 18.41
N MET A 149 12.63 -11.08 17.73
CA MET A 149 13.42 -10.10 16.97
C MET A 149 12.62 -9.50 15.79
N ILE A 150 11.79 -10.29 15.09
CA ILE A 150 10.94 -9.78 14.00
C ILE A 150 9.95 -8.72 14.51
N TYR A 151 9.36 -8.95 15.68
CA TYR A 151 8.44 -7.96 16.30
C TYR A 151 9.15 -6.65 16.66
N ASP A 152 10.43 -6.69 17.00
CA ASP A 152 11.22 -5.53 17.38
C ASP A 152 11.91 -4.84 16.20
N LEU A 153 11.76 -5.35 14.94
CA LEU A 153 12.35 -4.73 13.77
C LEU A 153 11.82 -3.31 13.53
N GLU A 154 12.74 -2.38 13.35
CA GLU A 154 12.44 -1.03 12.87
C GLU A 154 12.07 -1.05 11.37
N ASP A 155 11.26 -0.08 10.92
CA ASP A 155 10.81 0.02 9.53
C ASP A 155 11.96 0.01 8.51
N GLU A 156 13.07 0.69 8.83
CA GLU A 156 14.27 0.71 7.99
C GLU A 156 14.89 -0.69 7.84
N GLN A 157 14.93 -1.47 8.92
CA GLN A 157 15.43 -2.84 8.89
C GLN A 157 14.51 -3.76 8.08
N ARG A 158 13.20 -3.59 8.20
CA ARG A 158 12.20 -4.33 7.41
C ARG A 158 12.39 -4.08 5.93
N ALA A 159 12.54 -2.82 5.51
CA ALA A 159 12.83 -2.47 4.13
C ALA A 159 14.19 -3.00 3.67
N LEU A 160 15.23 -2.94 4.54
CA LEU A 160 16.57 -3.46 4.25
C LEU A 160 16.54 -4.97 3.93
N TYR A 161 15.81 -5.75 4.72
CA TYR A 161 15.71 -7.20 4.51
C TYR A 161 14.90 -7.55 3.25
N CYS A 162 13.92 -6.71 2.88
CA CYS A 162 13.13 -6.90 1.66
C CYS A 162 13.87 -6.48 0.38
N PHE A 163 14.63 -5.39 0.41
CA PHE A 163 15.17 -4.76 -0.79
C PHE A 163 16.70 -4.69 -0.84
N GLY A 164 17.39 -5.19 0.19
CA GLY A 164 18.83 -5.03 0.31
C GLY A 164 19.23 -3.59 0.62
N ASN A 165 20.53 -3.30 0.55
CA ASN A 165 21.08 -1.99 0.88
C ASN A 165 20.94 -0.98 -0.28
N GLU A 166 19.70 -0.53 -0.52
CA GLU A 166 19.36 0.46 -1.55
C GLU A 166 19.31 1.87 -0.95
N GLU A 167 20.49 2.49 -0.78
CA GLU A 167 20.66 3.81 -0.13
C GLU A 167 19.69 4.87 -0.67
N LYS A 168 19.45 4.91 -1.98
CA LYS A 168 18.51 5.87 -2.60
C LYS A 168 17.05 5.63 -2.16
N LEU A 169 16.67 4.36 -1.96
CA LEU A 169 15.33 4.03 -1.47
C LEU A 169 15.16 4.50 -0.04
N PHE A 170 16.14 4.25 0.84
CA PHE A 170 16.07 4.68 2.24
C PHE A 170 16.01 6.20 2.38
N ASP A 171 16.84 6.94 1.64
CA ASP A 171 16.77 8.39 1.58
C ASP A 171 15.39 8.89 1.12
N PHE A 172 14.77 8.17 0.18
CA PHE A 172 13.43 8.49 -0.30
C PHE A 172 12.37 8.22 0.76
N LEU A 173 12.39 7.04 1.41
CA LEU A 173 11.45 6.67 2.47
C LEU A 173 11.49 7.68 3.63
N ASP A 174 12.69 8.07 4.09
CA ASP A 174 12.85 9.07 5.14
C ASP A 174 12.34 10.45 4.71
N LYS A 175 12.75 10.91 3.51
CA LYS A 175 12.33 12.21 2.97
C LYS A 175 10.82 12.36 2.89
N TYR A 176 10.10 11.31 2.50
CA TYR A 176 8.64 11.31 2.35
C TYR A 176 7.92 10.76 3.59
N CYS A 177 8.66 10.44 4.66
CA CYS A 177 8.16 9.89 5.92
C CYS A 177 7.32 8.62 5.71
N ILE A 178 7.76 7.74 4.81
CA ILE A 178 7.17 6.44 4.57
C ILE A 178 7.79 5.48 5.60
N ASN A 179 7.15 5.37 6.75
CA ASN A 179 7.66 4.72 7.94
C ASN A 179 6.60 3.85 8.64
N ASP A 180 5.72 3.25 7.87
CA ASP A 180 4.74 2.26 8.34
C ASP A 180 4.95 0.97 7.53
N LEU A 181 6.10 0.32 7.72
CA LEU A 181 6.56 -0.81 6.91
C LEU A 181 6.39 -2.14 7.66
N HIS A 182 5.15 -2.49 7.96
CA HIS A 182 4.79 -3.83 8.45
C HIS A 182 4.46 -4.77 7.29
N GLU A 183 4.33 -6.07 7.56
CA GLU A 183 4.12 -7.11 6.54
C GLU A 183 2.93 -6.84 5.60
N GLY A 184 1.85 -6.23 6.12
CA GLY A 184 0.66 -5.87 5.33
C GLY A 184 0.87 -4.69 4.39
N ASN A 185 2.01 -3.99 4.45
CA ASN A 185 2.35 -2.87 3.59
C ASN A 185 3.36 -3.24 2.49
N PHE A 186 3.63 -4.54 2.32
CA PHE A 186 4.35 -5.10 1.19
C PHE A 186 3.44 -6.01 0.37
N GLY A 187 3.74 -6.14 -0.92
CA GLY A 187 3.01 -7.03 -1.80
C GLY A 187 3.81 -7.39 -3.04
N TYR A 188 3.33 -8.37 -3.78
CA TYR A 188 3.97 -8.85 -5.01
C TYR A 188 3.16 -8.46 -6.24
N ILE A 189 3.82 -7.96 -7.26
CA ILE A 189 3.30 -7.78 -8.62
C ILE A 189 4.06 -8.74 -9.52
N GLY A 190 3.49 -9.92 -9.74
CA GLY A 190 4.23 -11.05 -10.30
C GLY A 190 5.36 -11.46 -9.34
N GLU A 191 6.62 -11.36 -9.79
CA GLU A 191 7.79 -11.66 -8.95
C GLU A 191 8.39 -10.40 -8.28
N ARG A 192 7.83 -9.24 -8.53
CA ARG A 192 8.34 -7.95 -8.04
C ARG A 192 7.73 -7.62 -6.68
N LEU A 193 8.56 -7.53 -5.64
CA LEU A 193 8.17 -7.02 -4.34
C LEU A 193 8.04 -5.50 -4.37
N VAL A 194 6.98 -4.96 -3.78
CA VAL A 194 6.68 -3.52 -3.75
C VAL A 194 6.14 -3.08 -2.39
N ILE A 195 6.27 -1.79 -2.10
CA ILE A 195 5.64 -1.12 -0.95
C ILE A 195 4.27 -0.60 -1.41
N ILE A 196 3.18 -1.08 -0.82
CA ILE A 196 1.81 -0.82 -1.27
C ILE A 196 1.08 0.29 -0.51
N ASP A 197 1.52 0.64 0.68
CA ASP A 197 1.04 1.79 1.46
C ASP A 197 2.19 2.76 1.73
N PHE A 198 2.32 3.75 0.91
CA PHE A 198 3.42 4.73 0.93
C PHE A 198 2.94 6.18 1.04
N SER A 199 1.81 6.39 1.69
CA SER A 199 1.28 7.74 1.94
C SER A 199 2.08 8.55 2.96
N GLY A 200 2.83 7.90 3.86
CA GLY A 200 3.67 8.57 4.86
C GLY A 200 2.88 9.22 5.99
N TYR A 201 2.74 8.56 7.13
CA TYR A 201 1.94 9.06 8.27
C TYR A 201 2.64 10.14 9.13
N GLY A 202 3.97 10.14 9.17
CA GLY A 202 4.77 10.98 10.08
C GLY A 202 4.74 12.49 9.84
N GLN A 203 4.26 12.97 8.71
CA GLN A 203 4.27 14.41 8.39
C GLN A 203 3.20 15.22 9.12
N ARG A 204 2.17 14.62 9.72
CA ARG A 204 1.16 15.35 10.51
C ARG A 204 1.74 16.13 11.70
N VAL A 205 2.88 15.70 12.23
CA VAL A 205 3.51 16.32 13.40
C VAL A 205 4.36 17.53 12.99
N ARG A 206 5.00 17.49 11.81
CA ARG A 206 5.92 18.56 11.35
C ARG A 206 5.21 19.78 10.74
N GLU A 207 4.02 19.61 10.16
CA GLU A 207 3.26 20.72 9.56
C GLU A 207 2.49 21.59 10.58
N ARG A 208 2.42 21.16 11.86
CA ARG A 208 1.78 21.95 12.95
C ARG A 208 2.74 22.83 13.73
N GLU A 209 4.03 22.81 13.45
CA GLU A 209 5.06 23.57 14.14
C GLU A 209 5.60 24.78 13.35
N PHE A 210 4.90 25.20 12.26
CA PHE A 210 5.24 26.42 11.51
C PHE A 210 4.06 27.37 11.37
#